data_383d4a5da0bd842a38b66eaa7d456b3d
#
_entry.id   383d4a5da0bd842a38b66eaa7d456b3d
#
_cell.length_a   1.000
_cell.length_b   1.000
_cell.length_c   1.000
_cell.angle_alpha   90.00
_cell.angle_beta   90.00
_cell.angle_gamma   90.00
#
_symmetry.space_group_name_H-M   'P 1'
#
loop_
_entity.id
_entity.type
_entity.pdbx_description
1 polymer ?
#
loop_
_entity_poly.entity_id
_entity_poly.type
_entity_poly.pdbx_seq_one_letter_code
_entity_poly.pdbx_strand_id
1 'polypeptide(L)'
;MYVIMVYDVCQNDNGRKRWAHIFKTCKKYMSHIQDSVFEGELSNVQLTKMQKELEPYIDETQDSVIIFKSRQQRWLDCRYVIL
;
A
#
# COMPACT_ATOMS: atom_id res chain seq x y z
N MET A 1 12.88 -7.28 -2.40
CA MET A 1 11.69 -7.58 -3.22
C MET A 1 11.01 -6.30 -3.60
N TYR A 2 10.69 -6.12 -4.84
CA TYR A 2 9.99 -4.93 -5.33
C TYR A 2 8.50 -5.04 -5.06
N VAL A 3 7.92 -3.99 -4.49
CA VAL A 3 6.52 -3.98 -4.06
C VAL A 3 5.81 -2.76 -4.64
N ILE A 4 4.62 -2.98 -5.17
CA ILE A 4 3.68 -1.91 -5.48
C ILE A 4 2.44 -2.14 -4.62
N MET A 5 2.00 -1.09 -3.94
CA MET A 5 0.81 -1.14 -3.12
C MET A 5 -0.20 -0.11 -3.62
N VAL A 6 -1.44 -0.56 -3.75
CA VAL A 6 -2.56 0.31 -4.11
C VAL A 6 -3.65 0.12 -3.06
N TYR A 7 -4.16 1.21 -2.53
CA TYR A 7 -5.24 1.11 -1.56
C TYR A 7 -6.39 2.04 -1.90
N ASP A 8 -7.59 1.60 -1.52
CA ASP A 8 -8.82 2.36 -1.68
C ASP A 8 -9.55 2.30 -0.35
N VAL A 9 -9.76 3.47 0.27
CA VAL A 9 -10.37 3.59 1.59
C VAL A 9 -11.72 4.26 1.47
N CYS A 10 -12.73 3.66 2.08
CA CYS A 10 -14.07 4.22 2.10
C CYS A 10 -14.06 5.62 2.72
N GLN A 11 -14.64 6.58 2.03
CA GLN A 11 -14.67 7.99 2.46
C GLN A 11 -15.85 8.28 3.35
N ASN A 12 -15.93 7.58 4.48
CA ASN A 12 -16.90 7.88 5.52
C ASN A 12 -16.30 8.85 6.54
N ASP A 13 -16.98 9.07 7.68
CA ASP A 13 -16.54 10.03 8.69
C ASP A 13 -15.11 9.80 9.19
N ASN A 14 -14.67 8.55 9.24
CA ASN A 14 -13.31 8.21 9.65
C ASN A 14 -12.36 8.01 8.48
N GLY A 15 -12.87 8.01 7.26
CA GLY A 15 -12.11 7.67 6.07
C GLY A 15 -10.90 8.55 5.85
N ARG A 16 -11.04 9.86 6.06
CA ARG A 16 -9.93 10.80 5.90
C ARG A 16 -8.80 10.54 6.89
N LYS A 17 -9.14 10.28 8.15
CA LYS A 17 -8.15 10.00 9.19
C LYS A 17 -7.43 8.70 8.89
N ARG A 18 -8.18 7.67 8.53
CA ARG A 18 -7.62 6.37 8.18
C ARG A 18 -6.71 6.48 6.95
N TRP A 19 -7.18 7.18 5.93
CA TRP A 19 -6.39 7.43 4.71
C TRP A 19 -5.05 8.11 5.05
N ALA A 20 -5.10 9.14 5.90
CA ALA A 20 -3.90 9.88 6.30
C ALA A 20 -2.91 9.00 7.06
N HIS A 21 -3.38 8.13 7.94
CA HIS A 21 -2.52 7.20 8.67
C HIS A 21 -1.88 6.18 7.73
N ILE A 22 -2.67 5.64 6.80
CA ILE A 22 -2.18 4.69 5.81
C ILE A 22 -1.11 5.36 4.95
N PHE A 23 -1.38 6.57 4.48
CA PHE A 23 -0.44 7.35 3.68
C PHE A 23 0.89 7.55 4.42
N LYS A 24 0.81 7.98 5.67
CA LYS A 24 1.99 8.22 6.50
C LYS A 24 2.82 6.95 6.70
N THR A 25 2.14 5.85 6.97
CA THR A 25 2.81 4.55 7.18
C THR A 25 3.48 4.09 5.90
N CYS A 26 2.80 4.17 4.78
CA CYS A 26 3.37 3.77 3.48
C CYS A 26 4.59 4.61 3.14
N LYS A 27 4.57 5.92 3.44
CA LYS A 27 5.72 6.80 3.17
C LYS A 27 6.95 6.46 3.99
N LYS A 28 6.81 5.79 5.12
CA LYS A 28 7.97 5.34 5.90
C LYS A 28 8.73 4.23 5.21
N TYR A 29 8.03 3.41 4.43
CA TYR A 29 8.59 2.21 3.83
C TYR A 29 8.80 2.31 2.34
N MET A 30 8.00 3.13 1.67
CA MET A 30 7.95 3.16 0.20
C MET A 30 7.90 4.60 -0.31
N SER A 31 8.05 4.73 -1.63
CA SER A 31 7.93 6.01 -2.32
C SER A 31 6.51 6.19 -2.85
N HIS A 32 5.97 7.38 -2.66
CA HIS A 32 4.65 7.72 -3.20
C HIS A 32 4.75 7.99 -4.69
N ILE A 33 3.93 7.32 -5.49
CA ILE A 33 3.88 7.53 -6.93
C ILE A 33 2.80 8.56 -7.26
N GLN A 34 1.56 8.22 -6.96
CA GLN A 34 0.43 9.13 -7.16
C GLN A 34 -0.76 8.61 -6.35
N ASP A 35 -1.65 9.50 -5.96
CA ASP A 35 -2.86 9.15 -5.21
C ASP A 35 -2.60 8.13 -4.10
N SER A 36 -3.17 6.94 -4.23
CA SER A 36 -3.01 5.86 -3.25
C SER A 36 -2.07 4.77 -3.72
N VAL A 37 -1.09 5.13 -4.56
CA VAL A 37 -0.14 4.17 -5.13
C VAL A 37 1.26 4.42 -4.59
N PHE A 38 1.87 3.37 -4.07
CA PHE A 38 3.24 3.41 -3.53
C PHE A 38 4.08 2.31 -4.14
N GLU A 39 5.38 2.54 -4.21
CA GLU A 39 6.35 1.54 -4.65
C GLU A 39 7.59 1.55 -3.79
N GLY A 40 8.28 0.44 -3.73
CA GLY A 40 9.55 0.37 -3.00
C GLY A 40 10.16 -1.01 -2.99
N GLU A 41 11.44 -1.03 -2.59
CA GLU A 41 12.15 -2.27 -2.31
C GLU A 41 12.00 -2.59 -0.83
N LEU A 42 11.39 -3.73 -0.53
CA LEU A 42 11.16 -4.15 0.84
C LEU A 42 11.63 -5.58 1.04
N SER A 43 12.20 -5.83 2.21
CA SER A 43 12.42 -7.21 2.66
C SER A 43 11.09 -7.79 3.15
N ASN A 44 11.03 -9.10 3.31
CA ASN A 44 9.85 -9.75 3.88
C ASN A 44 9.53 -9.21 5.29
N VAL A 45 10.57 -8.93 6.07
CA VAL A 45 10.40 -8.39 7.43
C VAL A 45 9.78 -7.01 7.38
N GLN A 46 10.27 -6.15 6.49
CA GLN A 46 9.74 -4.79 6.34
C GLN A 46 8.30 -4.81 5.86
N LEU A 47 7.98 -5.67 4.90
CA LEU A 47 6.62 -5.80 4.40
C LEU A 47 5.67 -6.25 5.51
N THR A 48 6.08 -7.22 6.31
CA THR A 48 5.28 -7.71 7.44
C THR A 48 5.05 -6.61 8.48
N LYS A 49 6.09 -5.85 8.79
CA LYS A 49 5.97 -4.72 9.72
C LYS A 49 4.98 -3.68 9.20
N MET A 50 5.11 -3.32 7.92
CA MET A 50 4.21 -2.36 7.30
C MET A 50 2.77 -2.83 7.37
N GLN A 51 2.52 -4.08 7.02
CA GLN A 51 1.18 -4.67 7.05
C GLN A 51 0.58 -4.61 8.46
N LYS A 52 1.37 -4.91 9.48
CA LYS A 52 0.91 -4.85 10.87
C LYS A 52 0.56 -3.43 11.30
N GLU A 53 1.34 -2.46 10.87
CA GLU A 53 1.07 -1.06 11.17
C GLU A 53 -0.19 -0.56 10.46
N LEU A 54 -0.51 -1.13 9.30
CA LEU A 54 -1.69 -0.72 8.54
C LEU A 54 -2.99 -1.35 9.05
N GLU A 55 -2.93 -2.54 9.63
CA GLU A 55 -4.11 -3.28 10.07
C GLU A 55 -5.14 -2.45 10.85
N PRO A 56 -4.74 -1.65 11.86
CA PRO A 56 -5.71 -0.90 12.65
C PRO A 56 -6.50 0.12 11.86
N TYR A 57 -6.00 0.53 10.69
CA TYR A 57 -6.61 1.58 9.89
C TYR A 57 -7.37 1.08 8.68
N ILE A 58 -7.38 -0.22 8.46
CA ILE A 58 -8.04 -0.83 7.32
C ILE A 58 -9.31 -1.56 7.79
N ASP A 59 -10.43 -1.23 7.16
CA ASP A 59 -11.70 -1.91 7.40
C ASP A 59 -11.92 -2.88 6.23
N GLU A 60 -11.76 -4.16 6.48
CA GLU A 60 -11.83 -5.20 5.46
C GLU A 60 -13.18 -5.26 4.74
N THR A 61 -14.24 -4.74 5.37
CA THR A 61 -15.57 -4.75 4.78
C THR A 61 -15.81 -3.62 3.79
N GLN A 62 -15.00 -2.55 3.85
CA GLN A 62 -15.21 -1.34 3.04
C GLN A 62 -14.00 -0.92 2.23
N ASP A 63 -12.80 -1.29 2.68
CA ASP A 63 -11.56 -0.85 2.07
C ASP A 63 -10.94 -1.98 1.26
N SER A 64 -10.08 -1.61 0.31
CA SER A 64 -9.27 -2.60 -0.38
C SER A 64 -7.80 -2.19 -0.38
N VAL A 65 -6.94 -3.17 -0.23
CA VAL A 65 -5.49 -2.99 -0.30
C VAL A 65 -4.96 -4.10 -1.18
N ILE A 66 -4.24 -3.71 -2.23
CA ILE A 66 -3.67 -4.67 -3.16
C ILE A 66 -2.16 -4.49 -3.15
N ILE A 67 -1.45 -5.58 -2.95
CA ILE A 67 0.00 -5.59 -2.91
C ILE A 67 0.51 -6.49 -4.02
N PHE A 68 1.26 -5.90 -4.94
CA PHE A 68 1.97 -6.63 -5.99
C PHE A 68 3.42 -6.81 -5.56
N LYS A 69 3.91 -8.03 -5.64
CA LYS A 69 5.29 -8.36 -5.26
C LYS A 69 6.03 -8.96 -6.43
N SER A 70 7.29 -8.56 -6.60
CA SER A 70 8.15 -9.11 -7.62
C SER A 70 9.60 -9.12 -7.12
N ARG A 71 10.39 -10.04 -7.65
CA ARG A 71 11.82 -10.08 -7.34
C ARG A 71 12.57 -8.89 -7.92
N GLN A 72 12.10 -8.39 -9.06
CA GLN A 72 12.75 -7.30 -9.79
C GLN A 72 11.71 -6.31 -10.30
N GLN A 73 12.06 -5.03 -10.27
CA GLN A 73 11.19 -3.96 -10.71
C GLN A 73 10.69 -4.15 -12.15
N ARG A 74 11.54 -4.65 -13.03
CA ARG A 74 11.18 -4.86 -14.44
C ARG A 74 10.00 -5.81 -14.64
N TRP A 75 9.71 -6.66 -13.67
CA TRP A 75 8.57 -7.58 -13.74
C TRP A 75 7.25 -6.92 -13.40
N LEU A 76 7.30 -5.73 -12.78
CA LEU A 76 6.12 -4.96 -12.43
C LEU A 76 6.03 -3.73 -13.34
N ASP A 77 6.02 -3.97 -14.62
CA ASP A 77 5.79 -2.96 -15.63
C ASP A 77 4.37 -2.41 -15.47
N CYS A 78 4.13 -1.17 -15.90
CA CYS A 78 2.84 -0.48 -15.74
C CYS A 78 1.63 -1.29 -16.18
N ARG A 79 1.81 -2.11 -17.19
CA ARG A 79 0.73 -2.95 -17.74
C ARG A 79 0.21 -4.02 -16.76
N TYR A 80 0.93 -4.28 -15.68
CA TYR A 80 0.53 -5.29 -14.69
C TYR A 80 -0.24 -4.69 -13.53
N VAL A 81 -0.35 -3.40 -13.47
CA VAL A 81 -1.08 -2.74 -12.39
C VAL A 81 -2.54 -2.63 -12.81
N ILE A 82 -3.21 -3.76 -12.86
CA ILE A 82 -4.62 -3.84 -13.22
C ILE A 82 -5.40 -4.24 -11.99
N LEU A 83 -6.31 -3.41 -11.62
CA LEU A 83 -7.09 -3.60 -10.41
C LEU A 83 -8.48 -4.15 -10.70
#